data_3b89a078cbdaa00340a9d39b18cc72e7
#
_entry.id   3b89a078cbdaa00340a9d39b18cc72e7
#
_cell.length_a   1.000
_cell.length_b   1.000
_cell.length_c   1.000
_cell.angle_alpha   90.00
_cell.angle_beta   90.00
_cell.angle_gamma   90.00
#
_symmetry.space_group_name_H-M   'P 1'
#
loop_
_entity.id
_entity.type
_entity.pdbx_description
1 polymer ?
#
loop_
_entity_poly.entity_id
_entity_poly.type
_entity_poly.pdbx_seq_one_letter_code
_entity_poly.pdbx_strand_id
1 'polypeptide(L)'
;MLSDPSVTSNAAWWEQGTPLWVSAEQQGIRTATLFWPGSDFEIHGERPSDFMPFDQRLPDFARVDQLLRWLDVAENERPEFATLYFDIVDTAGHIYGPDDPRTVSATAQVDASIGRLIEGLEALGIRDTTNLIVVSDHGMAPVSDEQIFSMDTLIDPSLVHYVWNGEFVGLSPLAGHEAEVEAALIGRHDHGECWLKENLPARFEYGSNPRVPAIVCLSDIGWRWETADMQVWRNSGGSHGYDPEHPLMHALFIANGPA
;
A
#
# COMPACT_ATOMS: atom_id res chain seq x y z
N MET A 1 -0.82 -5.46 -10.43
CA MET A 1 0.62 -5.79 -10.36
C MET A 1 0.96 -6.58 -9.10
N LEU A 2 0.66 -6.13 -7.89
CA LEU A 2 0.82 -6.94 -6.66
C LEU A 2 -0.20 -8.08 -6.51
N SER A 3 -1.21 -8.14 -7.37
CA SER A 3 -2.20 -9.21 -7.44
C SER A 3 -1.82 -10.35 -8.39
N ASP A 4 -0.69 -10.26 -9.10
CA ASP A 4 -0.21 -11.33 -9.97
C ASP A 4 0.77 -12.23 -9.20
N PRO A 5 0.37 -13.46 -8.84
CA PRO A 5 1.21 -14.40 -8.09
C PRO A 5 2.55 -14.70 -8.77
N SER A 6 2.62 -14.66 -10.11
CA SER A 6 3.86 -14.89 -10.84
C SER A 6 4.90 -13.80 -10.65
N VAL A 7 4.44 -12.58 -10.34
CA VAL A 7 5.29 -11.42 -10.04
C VAL A 7 5.65 -11.41 -8.55
N THR A 8 4.66 -11.51 -7.68
CA THR A 8 4.85 -11.35 -6.22
C THR A 8 5.60 -12.51 -5.58
N SER A 9 5.53 -13.72 -6.17
CA SER A 9 6.34 -14.86 -5.73
C SER A 9 7.82 -14.82 -6.17
N ASN A 10 8.22 -13.81 -6.96
CA ASN A 10 9.60 -13.66 -7.38
C ASN A 10 10.47 -13.21 -6.19
N ALA A 11 11.43 -14.05 -5.80
CA ALA A 11 12.34 -13.84 -4.68
C ALA A 11 13.07 -12.47 -4.74
N ALA A 12 13.33 -11.94 -5.94
CA ALA A 12 13.99 -10.65 -6.14
C ALA A 12 13.24 -9.48 -5.46
N TRP A 13 11.94 -9.57 -5.22
CA TRP A 13 11.20 -8.55 -4.49
C TRP A 13 11.51 -8.53 -2.99
N TRP A 14 11.97 -9.64 -2.44
CA TRP A 14 12.15 -9.86 -1.00
C TRP A 14 13.61 -9.92 -0.57
N GLU A 15 14.58 -9.93 -1.53
CA GLU A 15 16.02 -10.07 -1.24
C GLU A 15 16.59 -8.97 -0.31
N GLN A 16 15.99 -7.78 -0.31
CA GLN A 16 16.51 -6.62 0.44
C GLN A 16 15.73 -6.32 1.72
N GLY A 17 14.81 -7.18 2.11
CA GLY A 17 14.03 -7.02 3.32
C GLY A 17 13.46 -8.34 3.80
N THR A 18 13.40 -8.53 5.12
CA THR A 18 12.77 -9.69 5.72
C THR A 18 11.41 -9.27 6.28
N PRO A 19 10.31 -9.83 5.78
CA PRO A 19 8.99 -9.56 6.33
C PRO A 19 8.89 -9.91 7.81
N LEU A 20 8.04 -9.18 8.55
CA LEU A 20 7.93 -9.33 10.00
C LEU A 20 7.51 -10.76 10.40
N TRP A 21 6.56 -11.37 9.69
CA TRP A 21 6.14 -12.76 9.95
C TRP A 21 7.27 -13.76 9.68
N VAL A 22 8.11 -13.53 8.67
CA VAL A 22 9.29 -14.39 8.42
C VAL A 22 10.27 -14.28 9.57
N SER A 23 10.55 -13.05 10.04
CA SER A 23 11.43 -12.84 11.19
C SER A 23 10.88 -13.50 12.46
N ALA A 24 9.57 -13.52 12.65
CA ALA A 24 8.91 -14.19 13.77
C ALA A 24 9.04 -15.73 13.67
N GLU A 25 8.68 -16.31 12.52
CA GLU A 25 8.79 -17.77 12.30
C GLU A 25 10.23 -18.27 12.45
N GLN A 26 11.23 -17.54 11.96
CA GLN A 26 12.65 -17.86 12.14
C GLN A 26 13.10 -17.87 13.61
N GLN A 27 12.37 -17.22 14.48
CA GLN A 27 12.58 -17.21 15.93
C GLN A 27 11.69 -18.24 16.67
N GLY A 28 10.93 -19.05 15.95
CA GLY A 28 10.02 -20.04 16.51
C GLY A 28 8.69 -19.47 17.01
N ILE A 29 8.37 -18.22 16.65
CA ILE A 29 7.10 -17.56 16.95
C ILE A 29 6.10 -17.90 15.84
N ARG A 30 5.03 -18.60 16.18
CA ARG A 30 3.96 -18.94 15.23
C ARG A 30 3.24 -17.67 14.76
N THR A 31 3.00 -17.58 13.45
CA THR A 31 2.32 -16.44 12.86
C THR A 31 1.05 -16.84 12.11
N ALA A 32 0.07 -15.92 12.09
CA ALA A 32 -1.16 -16.06 11.30
C ALA A 32 -1.36 -14.80 10.44
N THR A 33 -1.46 -14.97 9.12
CA THR A 33 -1.61 -13.83 8.21
C THR A 33 -2.86 -13.98 7.35
N LEU A 34 -3.77 -13.04 7.47
CA LEU A 34 -4.97 -13.00 6.65
C LEU A 34 -4.89 -11.82 5.69
N PHE A 35 -4.68 -12.15 4.41
CA PHE A 35 -4.60 -11.22 3.28
C PHE A 35 -3.44 -10.22 3.34
N TRP A 36 -2.39 -10.51 4.09
CA TRP A 36 -1.23 -9.62 4.14
C TRP A 36 -0.36 -9.78 2.89
N PRO A 37 0.06 -8.69 2.24
CA PRO A 37 0.82 -8.75 0.99
C PRO A 37 2.09 -9.59 1.12
N GLY A 38 2.26 -10.57 0.24
CA GLY A 38 3.43 -11.45 0.19
C GLY A 38 3.43 -12.62 1.18
N SER A 39 2.44 -12.71 2.09
CA SER A 39 2.42 -13.76 3.11
C SER A 39 1.92 -15.13 2.62
N ASP A 40 1.42 -15.20 1.40
CA ASP A 40 0.99 -16.44 0.74
C ASP A 40 2.11 -17.15 -0.03
N PHE A 41 3.35 -16.64 0.03
CA PHE A 41 4.53 -17.24 -0.60
C PHE A 41 5.58 -17.62 0.43
N GLU A 42 6.49 -18.51 0.03
CA GLU A 42 7.71 -18.77 0.78
C GLU A 42 8.72 -17.65 0.54
N ILE A 43 9.16 -17.01 1.62
CA ILE A 43 10.14 -15.92 1.59
C ILE A 43 11.27 -16.31 2.55
N HIS A 44 12.51 -16.32 2.07
CA HIS A 44 13.68 -16.74 2.84
C HIS A 44 13.55 -18.14 3.48
N GLY A 45 12.80 -19.04 2.83
CA GLY A 45 12.57 -20.42 3.30
C GLY A 45 11.46 -20.55 4.32
N GLU A 46 10.73 -19.47 4.64
CA GLU A 46 9.68 -19.46 5.65
C GLU A 46 8.33 -19.03 5.09
N ARG A 47 7.27 -19.54 5.71
CA ARG A 47 5.87 -19.12 5.52
C ARG A 47 5.22 -18.89 6.88
N PRO A 48 4.15 -18.07 6.94
CA PRO A 48 3.31 -18.05 8.13
C PRO A 48 2.80 -19.47 8.47
N SER A 49 2.72 -19.78 9.75
CA SER A 49 2.16 -21.06 10.23
C SER A 49 0.71 -21.23 9.79
N ASP A 50 -0.07 -20.14 9.82
CA ASP A 50 -1.43 -20.06 9.31
C ASP A 50 -1.52 -18.87 8.34
N PHE A 51 -2.09 -19.08 7.15
CA PHE A 51 -2.27 -17.99 6.19
C PHE A 51 -3.48 -18.20 5.28
N MET A 52 -3.97 -17.11 4.71
CA MET A 52 -5.00 -17.14 3.68
C MET A 52 -4.60 -16.17 2.54
N PRO A 53 -4.56 -16.64 1.28
CA PRO A 53 -4.40 -15.78 0.12
C PRO A 53 -5.54 -14.77 0.00
N PHE A 54 -5.25 -13.60 -0.56
CA PHE A 54 -6.23 -12.53 -0.74
C PHE A 54 -7.44 -12.99 -1.58
N ASP A 55 -8.63 -12.86 -1.01
CA ASP A 55 -9.91 -13.03 -1.69
C ASP A 55 -10.86 -11.88 -1.28
N GLN A 56 -11.00 -10.90 -2.16
CA GLN A 56 -11.86 -9.73 -1.93
C GLN A 56 -13.33 -10.10 -1.71
N ARG A 57 -13.77 -11.28 -2.16
CA ARG A 57 -15.15 -11.77 -1.97
C ARG A 57 -15.43 -12.23 -0.55
N LEU A 58 -14.39 -12.49 0.26
CA LEU A 58 -14.58 -12.89 1.67
C LEU A 58 -15.02 -11.68 2.49
N PRO A 59 -16.24 -11.68 3.07
CA PRO A 59 -16.75 -10.57 3.87
C PRO A 59 -15.87 -10.28 5.09
N ASP A 60 -15.81 -9.01 5.54
CA ASP A 60 -14.95 -8.57 6.64
C ASP A 60 -15.18 -9.35 7.94
N PHE A 61 -16.45 -9.60 8.31
CA PHE A 61 -16.76 -10.42 9.49
C PHE A 61 -16.24 -11.87 9.36
N ALA A 62 -16.29 -12.43 8.16
CA ALA A 62 -15.74 -13.77 7.93
C ALA A 62 -14.21 -13.81 8.02
N ARG A 63 -13.54 -12.71 7.66
CA ARG A 63 -12.09 -12.53 7.88
C ARG A 63 -11.78 -12.54 9.39
N VAL A 64 -12.52 -11.78 10.18
CA VAL A 64 -12.41 -11.76 11.64
C VAL A 64 -12.65 -13.16 12.23
N ASP A 65 -13.73 -13.84 11.81
CA ASP A 65 -14.05 -15.17 12.29
C ASP A 65 -12.98 -16.20 11.95
N GLN A 66 -12.30 -16.04 10.81
CA GLN A 66 -11.18 -16.91 10.44
C GLN A 66 -9.98 -16.68 11.35
N LEU A 67 -9.64 -15.42 11.63
CA LEU A 67 -8.56 -15.11 12.56
C LEU A 67 -8.85 -15.65 13.97
N LEU A 68 -10.08 -15.44 14.47
CA LEU A 68 -10.49 -15.96 15.78
C LEU A 68 -10.41 -17.50 15.84
N ARG A 69 -10.75 -18.21 14.75
CA ARG A 69 -10.56 -19.68 14.69
C ARG A 69 -9.10 -20.10 14.81
N TRP A 70 -8.17 -19.36 14.22
CA TRP A 70 -6.73 -19.64 14.37
C TRP A 70 -6.23 -19.35 15.78
N LEU A 71 -6.87 -18.40 16.49
CA LEU A 71 -6.54 -18.08 17.89
C LEU A 71 -7.23 -19.00 18.92
N ASP A 72 -8.31 -19.70 18.53
CA ASP A 72 -9.08 -20.62 19.40
C ASP A 72 -8.44 -22.02 19.42
N VAL A 73 -7.19 -22.08 19.86
CA VAL A 73 -6.42 -23.31 20.03
C VAL A 73 -5.67 -23.29 21.37
N ALA A 74 -5.03 -24.39 21.73
CA ALA A 74 -4.22 -24.45 22.94
C ALA A 74 -3.11 -23.38 22.92
N GLU A 75 -2.75 -22.84 24.09
CA GLU A 75 -1.79 -21.71 24.20
C GLU A 75 -0.46 -22.00 23.48
N ASN A 76 0.05 -23.20 23.58
CA ASN A 76 1.30 -23.61 22.93
C ASN A 76 1.20 -23.83 21.42
N GLU A 77 0.00 -23.76 20.84
CA GLU A 77 -0.26 -23.88 19.40
C GLU A 77 -0.77 -22.56 18.81
N ARG A 78 -1.07 -21.58 19.67
CA ARG A 78 -1.67 -20.31 19.28
C ARG A 78 -0.65 -19.43 18.59
N PRO A 79 -1.00 -18.81 17.45
CA PRO A 79 -0.17 -17.75 16.86
C PRO A 79 0.02 -16.58 17.82
N GLU A 80 1.28 -16.13 17.98
CA GLU A 80 1.64 -15.01 18.83
C GLU A 80 1.72 -13.68 18.03
N PHE A 81 1.85 -13.79 16.71
CA PHE A 81 1.78 -12.66 15.79
C PHE A 81 0.69 -12.93 14.75
N ALA A 82 -0.22 -11.96 14.56
CA ALA A 82 -1.28 -12.10 13.57
C ALA A 82 -1.50 -10.79 12.80
N THR A 83 -1.88 -10.92 11.52
CA THR A 83 -2.31 -9.80 10.69
C THR A 83 -3.68 -10.05 10.09
N LEU A 84 -4.44 -8.97 9.91
CA LEU A 84 -5.76 -8.95 9.31
C LEU A 84 -5.90 -7.72 8.43
N TYR A 85 -6.31 -7.89 7.17
CA TYR A 85 -6.41 -6.80 6.20
C TYR A 85 -7.85 -6.55 5.76
N PHE A 86 -8.21 -5.28 5.64
CA PHE A 86 -9.48 -4.80 5.12
C PHE A 86 -9.22 -3.81 3.97
N ASP A 87 -9.80 -4.08 2.80
CA ASP A 87 -9.63 -3.28 1.58
C ASP A 87 -10.81 -2.36 1.26
N ILE A 88 -11.93 -2.50 1.98
CA ILE A 88 -13.18 -1.86 1.57
C ILE A 88 -13.18 -0.34 1.69
N VAL A 89 -12.41 0.23 2.64
CA VAL A 89 -12.33 1.70 2.82
C VAL A 89 -11.57 2.32 1.68
N ASP A 90 -10.43 1.74 1.31
CA ASP A 90 -9.64 2.16 0.15
C ASP A 90 -10.45 2.04 -1.14
N THR A 91 -11.09 0.89 -1.36
CA THR A 91 -11.96 0.66 -2.53
C THR A 91 -13.08 1.69 -2.61
N ALA A 92 -13.75 2.00 -1.51
CA ALA A 92 -14.80 3.01 -1.46
C ALA A 92 -14.24 4.42 -1.71
N GLY A 93 -13.08 4.73 -1.12
CA GLY A 93 -12.36 5.99 -1.31
C GLY A 93 -12.02 6.24 -2.77
N HIS A 94 -11.49 5.25 -3.45
CA HIS A 94 -11.19 5.34 -4.89
C HIS A 94 -12.43 5.55 -5.76
N ILE A 95 -13.52 4.85 -5.46
CA ILE A 95 -14.74 4.90 -6.29
C ILE A 95 -15.56 6.16 -6.04
N TYR A 96 -15.68 6.58 -4.79
CA TYR A 96 -16.65 7.59 -4.36
C TYR A 96 -16.01 8.87 -3.83
N GLY A 97 -14.74 8.83 -3.45
CA GLY A 97 -14.03 9.91 -2.78
C GLY A 97 -14.07 9.78 -1.25
N PRO A 98 -13.10 10.42 -0.56
CA PRO A 98 -12.92 10.27 0.88
C PRO A 98 -14.12 10.78 1.71
N ASP A 99 -14.79 11.83 1.26
CA ASP A 99 -15.88 12.49 1.99
C ASP A 99 -17.27 11.93 1.66
N ASP A 100 -17.37 10.96 0.74
CA ASP A 100 -18.67 10.38 0.35
C ASP A 100 -19.27 9.54 1.49
N PRO A 101 -20.58 9.62 1.75
CA PRO A 101 -21.25 8.81 2.77
C PRO A 101 -21.03 7.29 2.64
N ARG A 102 -20.77 6.79 1.43
CA ARG A 102 -20.45 5.37 1.19
C ARG A 102 -19.07 5.01 1.72
N THR A 103 -18.08 5.89 1.61
CA THR A 103 -16.75 5.72 2.19
C THR A 103 -16.82 5.78 3.73
N VAL A 104 -17.62 6.71 4.28
CA VAL A 104 -17.90 6.74 5.72
C VAL A 104 -18.58 5.46 6.19
N SER A 105 -19.51 4.91 5.40
CA SER A 105 -20.17 3.63 5.72
C SER A 105 -19.21 2.45 5.67
N ALA A 106 -18.25 2.43 4.74
CA ALA A 106 -17.20 1.43 4.67
C ALA A 106 -16.31 1.48 5.92
N THR A 107 -15.93 2.69 6.37
CA THR A 107 -15.17 2.88 7.61
C THR A 107 -15.94 2.34 8.83
N ALA A 108 -17.25 2.65 8.93
CA ALA A 108 -18.10 2.12 10.02
C ALA A 108 -18.21 0.58 9.98
N GLN A 109 -18.17 -0.04 8.79
CA GLN A 109 -18.17 -1.50 8.66
C GLN A 109 -16.86 -2.11 9.16
N VAL A 110 -15.71 -1.49 8.87
CA VAL A 110 -14.41 -1.94 9.42
C VAL A 110 -14.37 -1.74 10.93
N ASP A 111 -14.87 -0.62 11.46
CA ASP A 111 -14.98 -0.37 12.90
C ASP A 111 -15.82 -1.47 13.58
N ALA A 112 -16.97 -1.83 13.02
CA ALA A 112 -17.79 -2.94 13.51
C ALA A 112 -17.06 -4.29 13.45
N SER A 113 -16.20 -4.50 12.43
CA SER A 113 -15.38 -5.72 12.32
C SER A 113 -14.29 -5.76 13.38
N ILE A 114 -13.69 -4.62 13.71
CA ILE A 114 -12.74 -4.50 14.83
C ILE A 114 -13.44 -4.74 16.15
N GLY A 115 -14.66 -4.20 16.36
CA GLY A 115 -15.49 -4.47 17.53
C GLY A 115 -15.73 -5.98 17.71
N ARG A 116 -16.10 -6.69 16.63
CA ARG A 116 -16.26 -8.16 16.63
C ARG A 116 -14.96 -8.90 16.99
N LEU A 117 -13.81 -8.42 16.52
CA LEU A 117 -12.51 -8.99 16.89
C LEU A 117 -12.27 -8.84 18.40
N ILE A 118 -12.51 -7.66 18.96
CA ILE A 118 -12.33 -7.40 20.39
C ILE A 118 -13.24 -8.31 21.23
N GLU A 119 -14.53 -8.40 20.89
CA GLU A 119 -15.48 -9.32 21.55
C GLU A 119 -15.02 -10.78 21.47
N GLY A 120 -14.49 -11.20 20.32
CA GLY A 120 -13.93 -12.54 20.14
C GLY A 120 -12.71 -12.80 21.01
N LEU A 121 -11.77 -11.85 21.11
CA LEU A 121 -10.60 -11.95 21.99
C LEU A 121 -11.01 -12.00 23.47
N GLU A 122 -12.04 -11.26 23.87
CA GLU A 122 -12.63 -11.31 25.22
C GLU A 122 -13.24 -12.69 25.50
N ALA A 123 -14.01 -13.23 24.57
CA ALA A 123 -14.62 -14.56 24.69
C ALA A 123 -13.58 -15.69 24.80
N LEU A 124 -12.43 -15.53 24.13
CA LEU A 124 -11.28 -16.45 24.23
C LEU A 124 -10.47 -16.23 25.52
N GLY A 125 -10.73 -15.17 26.28
CA GLY A 125 -9.98 -14.82 27.50
C GLY A 125 -8.57 -14.34 27.26
N ILE A 126 -8.24 -13.85 26.07
CA ILE A 126 -6.89 -13.40 25.69
C ILE A 126 -6.79 -11.89 25.41
N ARG A 127 -7.88 -11.13 25.55
CA ARG A 127 -7.91 -9.69 25.28
C ARG A 127 -6.88 -8.92 26.11
N ASP A 128 -6.76 -9.23 27.38
CA ASP A 128 -5.86 -8.51 28.31
C ASP A 128 -4.38 -8.85 28.09
N THR A 129 -4.07 -9.89 27.33
CA THR A 129 -2.70 -10.28 26.96
C THR A 129 -2.37 -10.00 25.50
N THR A 130 -3.30 -9.40 24.76
CA THR A 130 -3.15 -9.11 23.33
C THR A 130 -2.95 -7.63 23.07
N ASN A 131 -1.86 -7.26 22.41
CA ASN A 131 -1.67 -5.94 21.83
C ASN A 131 -2.43 -5.89 20.49
N LEU A 132 -3.36 -4.96 20.37
CA LEU A 132 -4.10 -4.69 19.14
C LEU A 132 -3.60 -3.39 18.53
N ILE A 133 -3.10 -3.46 17.30
CA ILE A 133 -2.62 -2.30 16.55
C ILE A 133 -3.47 -2.19 15.28
N VAL A 134 -4.09 -1.03 15.08
CA VAL A 134 -4.85 -0.68 13.88
C VAL A 134 -4.08 0.38 13.14
N VAL A 135 -3.76 0.12 11.88
CA VAL A 135 -3.01 1.03 11.02
C VAL A 135 -3.67 1.13 9.65
N SER A 136 -3.57 2.28 9.01
CA SER A 136 -3.71 2.38 7.56
C SER A 136 -2.34 2.63 6.93
N ASP A 137 -2.18 2.26 5.67
CA ASP A 137 -0.97 2.45 4.88
C ASP A 137 -0.85 3.90 4.37
N HIS A 138 -1.97 4.56 4.11
CA HIS A 138 -2.06 5.94 3.62
C HIS A 138 -3.42 6.56 3.94
N GLY A 139 -3.56 7.84 3.60
CA GLY A 139 -4.84 8.55 3.53
C GLY A 139 -5.43 8.50 2.12
N MET A 140 -6.33 9.46 1.78
CA MET A 140 -7.01 9.54 0.50
C MET A 140 -7.32 11.00 0.15
N ALA A 141 -6.97 11.43 -1.05
CA ALA A 141 -7.30 12.75 -1.57
C ALA A 141 -8.44 12.66 -2.62
N PRO A 142 -9.35 13.63 -2.69
CA PRO A 142 -10.31 13.69 -3.77
C PRO A 142 -9.60 13.97 -5.10
N VAL A 143 -10.06 13.33 -6.18
CA VAL A 143 -9.54 13.52 -7.54
C VAL A 143 -10.69 13.78 -8.52
N SER A 144 -10.36 14.38 -9.66
CA SER A 144 -11.29 14.65 -10.76
C SER A 144 -10.66 14.24 -12.09
N ASP A 145 -11.50 13.82 -13.04
CA ASP A 145 -11.07 13.56 -14.41
C ASP A 145 -10.62 14.82 -15.17
N GLU A 146 -10.90 16.01 -14.61
CA GLU A 146 -10.42 17.30 -15.11
C GLU A 146 -8.99 17.65 -14.63
N GLN A 147 -8.50 16.96 -13.58
CA GLN A 147 -7.19 17.19 -12.96
C GLN A 147 -6.16 16.18 -13.45
N ILE A 148 -6.01 16.10 -14.77
CA ILE A 148 -5.05 15.21 -15.42
C ILE A 148 -4.11 16.04 -16.29
N PHE A 149 -2.81 15.83 -16.07
CA PHE A 149 -1.75 16.50 -16.80
C PHE A 149 -1.03 15.52 -17.74
N SER A 150 -0.84 15.91 -19.00
CA SER A 150 -0.15 15.07 -19.98
C SER A 150 1.35 15.31 -19.95
N MET A 151 2.12 14.29 -19.60
CA MET A 151 3.59 14.29 -19.66
C MET A 151 4.12 14.50 -21.08
N ASP A 152 3.34 14.12 -22.10
CA ASP A 152 3.72 14.26 -23.51
C ASP A 152 3.85 15.74 -23.94
N THR A 153 3.37 16.67 -23.10
CA THR A 153 3.60 18.11 -23.29
C THR A 153 4.98 18.58 -22.85
N LEU A 154 5.66 17.79 -22.00
CA LEU A 154 6.99 18.10 -21.47
C LEU A 154 8.09 17.40 -22.24
N ILE A 155 7.86 16.15 -22.64
CA ILE A 155 8.88 15.31 -23.25
C ILE A 155 8.27 14.35 -24.28
N ASP A 156 9.00 14.04 -25.34
CA ASP A 156 8.63 12.98 -26.28
C ASP A 156 8.71 11.62 -25.55
N PRO A 157 7.59 10.88 -25.42
CA PRO A 157 7.56 9.61 -24.72
C PRO A 157 8.50 8.55 -25.33
N SER A 158 8.91 8.69 -26.59
CA SER A 158 9.87 7.79 -27.24
C SER A 158 11.31 7.92 -26.72
N LEU A 159 11.62 8.93 -25.91
CA LEU A 159 12.94 9.18 -25.33
C LEU A 159 13.13 8.55 -23.94
N VAL A 160 12.06 7.99 -23.38
CA VAL A 160 12.05 7.51 -22.00
C VAL A 160 11.40 6.13 -21.87
N HIS A 161 11.76 5.43 -20.81
CA HIS A 161 11.05 4.24 -20.34
C HIS A 161 10.25 4.58 -19.09
N TYR A 162 8.93 4.58 -19.18
CA TYR A 162 8.04 4.75 -18.04
C TYR A 162 7.90 3.44 -17.26
N VAL A 163 7.93 3.52 -15.94
CA VAL A 163 7.68 2.40 -15.03
C VAL A 163 6.26 2.48 -14.46
N TRP A 164 5.84 3.68 -14.06
CA TRP A 164 4.48 3.99 -13.59
C TRP A 164 4.16 5.47 -13.82
N ASN A 165 2.88 5.80 -13.74
CA ASN A 165 2.32 7.15 -13.88
C ASN A 165 1.15 7.35 -12.89
N GLY A 166 0.59 8.54 -12.84
CA GLY A 166 -0.51 8.91 -11.96
C GLY A 166 -0.10 9.99 -10.96
N GLU A 167 -0.32 9.74 -9.69
CA GLU A 167 0.01 10.62 -8.57
C GLU A 167 1.52 10.74 -8.38
N PHE A 168 2.19 9.67 -8.72
CA PHE A 168 3.63 9.49 -8.67
C PHE A 168 4.09 8.92 -10.02
N VAL A 169 5.12 9.49 -10.62
CA VAL A 169 5.66 9.05 -11.91
C VAL A 169 7.10 8.59 -11.74
N GLY A 170 7.40 7.42 -12.28
CA GLY A 170 8.77 6.90 -12.33
C GLY A 170 9.18 6.60 -13.76
N LEU A 171 10.29 7.17 -14.20
CA LEU A 171 10.80 6.97 -15.56
C LEU A 171 12.33 6.99 -15.62
N SER A 172 12.86 6.46 -16.70
CA SER A 172 14.31 6.54 -17.00
C SER A 172 14.53 6.96 -18.45
N PRO A 173 15.46 7.88 -18.71
CA PRO A 173 15.86 8.21 -20.07
C PRO A 173 16.37 6.98 -20.84
N LEU A 174 16.11 6.91 -22.12
CA LEU A 174 16.79 5.97 -23.00
C LEU A 174 18.24 6.42 -23.23
N ALA A 175 19.12 5.44 -23.50
CA ALA A 175 20.55 5.69 -23.67
C ALA A 175 20.83 6.76 -24.74
N GLY A 176 21.56 7.80 -24.35
CA GLY A 176 21.93 8.94 -25.20
C GLY A 176 20.95 10.12 -25.14
N HIS A 177 19.85 10.02 -24.39
CA HIS A 177 18.85 11.08 -24.22
C HIS A 177 18.82 11.67 -22.80
N GLU A 178 19.76 11.28 -21.93
CA GLU A 178 19.77 11.66 -20.52
C GLU A 178 19.72 13.19 -20.34
N ALA A 179 20.63 13.92 -20.98
CA ALA A 179 20.72 15.37 -20.83
C ALA A 179 19.48 16.11 -21.37
N GLU A 180 18.88 15.63 -22.45
CA GLU A 180 17.67 16.20 -23.03
C GLU A 180 16.47 15.99 -22.10
N VAL A 181 16.29 14.77 -21.59
CA VAL A 181 15.20 14.41 -20.69
C VAL A 181 15.32 15.14 -19.36
N GLU A 182 16.52 15.20 -18.79
CA GLU A 182 16.78 15.93 -17.55
C GLU A 182 16.47 17.43 -17.71
N ALA A 183 16.94 18.05 -18.81
CA ALA A 183 16.67 19.46 -19.07
C ALA A 183 15.19 19.78 -19.26
N ALA A 184 14.40 18.83 -19.75
CA ALA A 184 12.96 18.99 -19.96
C ALA A 184 12.14 18.73 -18.69
N LEU A 185 12.57 17.79 -17.84
CA LEU A 185 11.72 17.29 -16.74
C LEU A 185 12.13 17.76 -15.36
N ILE A 186 13.44 18.00 -15.08
CA ILE A 186 13.86 18.27 -13.71
C ILE A 186 13.40 19.66 -13.25
N GLY A 187 12.70 19.70 -12.12
CA GLY A 187 12.19 20.90 -11.48
C GLY A 187 10.67 20.95 -11.38
N ARG A 188 10.17 22.15 -11.09
CA ARG A 188 8.74 22.42 -10.93
C ARG A 188 8.06 22.62 -12.28
N HIS A 189 6.91 21.96 -12.45
CA HIS A 189 6.00 22.07 -13.59
C HIS A 189 4.60 22.46 -13.14
N ASP A 190 3.71 22.66 -14.10
CA ASP A 190 2.29 22.75 -13.80
C ASP A 190 1.82 21.42 -13.15
N HIS A 191 1.29 21.53 -11.94
CA HIS A 191 0.68 20.43 -11.19
C HIS A 191 1.64 19.32 -10.72
N GLY A 192 2.93 19.62 -10.52
CA GLY A 192 3.87 18.67 -9.93
C GLY A 192 5.34 19.08 -10.06
N GLU A 193 6.23 18.25 -9.54
CA GLU A 193 7.67 18.47 -9.55
C GLU A 193 8.42 17.17 -9.83
N CYS A 194 9.52 17.26 -10.53
CA CYS A 194 10.38 16.13 -10.90
C CYS A 194 11.80 16.31 -10.36
N TRP A 195 12.40 15.21 -9.94
CA TRP A 195 13.78 15.13 -9.42
C TRP A 195 14.53 13.97 -10.04
N LEU A 196 15.85 14.11 -10.15
CA LEU A 196 16.73 12.95 -10.21
C LEU A 196 16.58 12.17 -8.89
N LYS A 197 16.63 10.84 -8.93
CA LYS A 197 16.43 10.00 -7.73
C LYS A 197 17.40 10.31 -6.59
N GLU A 198 18.63 10.70 -6.91
CA GLU A 198 19.67 11.11 -5.95
C GLU A 198 19.41 12.49 -5.32
N ASN A 199 18.54 13.29 -5.92
CA ASN A 199 18.16 14.63 -5.47
C ASN A 199 16.76 14.71 -4.87
N LEU A 200 16.12 13.56 -4.68
CA LEU A 200 14.81 13.50 -4.01
C LEU A 200 14.88 14.15 -2.63
N PRO A 201 13.85 14.92 -2.23
CA PRO A 201 13.77 15.44 -0.87
C PRO A 201 13.95 14.34 0.18
N ALA A 202 14.87 14.55 1.12
CA ALA A 202 15.22 13.54 2.14
C ALA A 202 14.01 13.08 2.98
N ARG A 203 12.98 13.95 3.13
CA ARG A 203 11.73 13.64 3.84
C ARG A 203 10.91 12.52 3.20
N PHE A 204 11.14 12.21 1.92
CA PHE A 204 10.46 11.08 1.27
C PHE A 204 11.04 9.72 1.67
N GLU A 205 12.23 9.68 2.27
CA GLU A 205 12.95 8.44 2.62
C GLU A 205 12.97 7.43 1.47
N TYR A 206 13.05 7.96 0.23
CA TYR A 206 12.93 7.22 -1.02
C TYR A 206 14.08 7.57 -1.97
N GLY A 207 14.40 6.68 -2.91
CA GLY A 207 15.42 6.93 -3.95
C GLY A 207 16.69 6.07 -3.83
N SER A 208 17.02 5.54 -2.66
CA SER A 208 18.28 4.79 -2.45
C SER A 208 18.31 3.41 -3.09
N ASN A 209 17.15 2.79 -3.33
CA ASN A 209 17.08 1.45 -3.91
C ASN A 209 17.43 1.48 -5.41
N PRO A 210 18.25 0.55 -5.93
CA PRO A 210 18.62 0.49 -7.34
C PRO A 210 17.44 0.29 -8.30
N ARG A 211 16.29 -0.21 -7.81
CA ARG A 211 15.06 -0.37 -8.59
C ARG A 211 14.28 0.93 -8.79
N VAL A 212 14.61 1.99 -8.05
CA VAL A 212 14.00 3.31 -8.27
C VAL A 212 14.48 3.86 -9.61
N PRO A 213 13.57 4.30 -10.50
CA PRO A 213 13.92 4.91 -11.77
C PRO A 213 14.80 6.15 -11.62
N ALA A 214 15.50 6.55 -12.68
CA ALA A 214 16.42 7.66 -12.66
C ALA A 214 15.74 9.00 -12.33
N ILE A 215 14.49 9.18 -12.78
CA ILE A 215 13.68 10.37 -12.55
C ILE A 215 12.38 9.97 -11.86
N VAL A 216 12.02 10.75 -10.87
CA VAL A 216 10.80 10.62 -10.09
C VAL A 216 10.07 11.95 -10.10
N CYS A 217 8.79 11.92 -10.45
CA CYS A 217 7.93 13.10 -10.36
C CYS A 217 6.78 12.83 -9.40
N LEU A 218 6.36 13.85 -8.67
CA LEU A 218 5.25 13.82 -7.75
C LEU A 218 4.21 14.87 -8.17
N SER A 219 2.97 14.43 -8.35
CA SER A 219 1.86 15.32 -8.70
C SER A 219 1.42 16.14 -7.49
N ASP A 220 0.89 17.33 -7.73
CA ASP A 220 0.18 18.10 -6.72
C ASP A 220 -1.10 17.37 -6.30
N ILE A 221 -1.53 17.56 -5.06
CA ILE A 221 -2.73 16.93 -4.52
C ILE A 221 -3.93 17.09 -5.48
N GLY A 222 -4.57 15.97 -5.76
CA GLY A 222 -5.73 15.89 -6.65
C GLY A 222 -5.39 15.79 -8.14
N TRP A 223 -4.13 16.06 -8.53
CA TRP A 223 -3.67 15.92 -9.91
C TRP A 223 -3.07 14.55 -10.17
N ARG A 224 -3.18 14.09 -11.42
CA ARG A 224 -2.58 12.84 -11.89
C ARG A 224 -1.90 13.08 -13.22
N TRP A 225 -0.72 12.53 -13.40
CA TRP A 225 0.06 12.67 -14.62
C TRP A 225 -0.04 11.40 -15.46
N GLU A 226 -0.26 11.56 -16.77
CA GLU A 226 -0.36 10.45 -17.71
C GLU A 226 0.41 10.70 -19.00
N THR A 227 0.54 9.66 -19.80
CA THR A 227 0.98 9.73 -21.20
C THR A 227 -0.13 9.18 -22.09
N ALA A 228 -0.01 9.39 -23.42
CA ALA A 228 -0.97 8.83 -24.38
C ALA A 228 -1.04 7.29 -24.29
N ASP A 229 0.10 6.63 -23.99
CA ASP A 229 0.19 5.16 -23.91
C ASP A 229 -0.11 4.60 -22.51
N MET A 230 0.02 5.42 -21.47
CA MET A 230 -0.23 5.05 -20.09
C MET A 230 -1.24 6.02 -19.48
N GLN A 231 -2.50 5.76 -19.75
CA GLN A 231 -3.60 6.57 -19.21
C GLN A 231 -3.94 6.15 -17.79
N VAL A 232 -4.20 7.13 -16.92
CA VAL A 232 -4.70 6.86 -15.57
C VAL A 232 -6.17 6.44 -15.63
N TRP A 233 -6.60 5.73 -14.59
CA TRP A 233 -8.00 5.36 -14.44
C TRP A 233 -8.87 6.63 -14.30
N ARG A 234 -9.92 6.72 -15.09
CA ARG A 234 -10.87 7.86 -15.08
C ARG A 234 -11.86 7.66 -13.94
N ASN A 235 -11.77 8.52 -12.94
CA ASN A 235 -12.68 8.55 -11.80
C ASN A 235 -12.74 9.96 -11.21
N SER A 236 -13.83 10.26 -10.56
CA SER A 236 -14.02 11.47 -9.74
C SER A 236 -14.21 11.12 -8.26
N GLY A 237 -13.56 10.06 -7.82
CA GLY A 237 -13.55 9.60 -6.44
C GLY A 237 -12.32 10.10 -5.68
N GLY A 238 -11.43 9.18 -5.30
CA GLY A 238 -10.21 9.50 -4.59
C GLY A 238 -8.99 8.78 -5.13
N SER A 239 -7.82 9.28 -4.74
CA SER A 239 -6.54 8.64 -4.98
C SER A 239 -5.53 8.98 -3.87
N HIS A 240 -4.41 8.26 -3.86
CA HIS A 240 -3.33 8.42 -2.89
C HIS A 240 -1.97 8.25 -3.58
N GLY A 241 -0.85 8.42 -2.84
CA GLY A 241 0.50 8.35 -3.42
C GLY A 241 1.09 9.73 -3.69
N TYR A 242 0.50 10.77 -3.12
CA TYR A 242 1.01 12.15 -3.10
C TYR A 242 2.05 12.35 -2.00
N ASP A 243 2.43 13.62 -1.77
CA ASP A 243 3.36 14.01 -0.72
C ASP A 243 2.92 13.46 0.65
N PRO A 244 3.73 12.63 1.32
CA PRO A 244 3.37 12.00 2.58
C PRO A 244 3.21 13.00 3.75
N GLU A 245 3.78 14.21 3.65
CA GLU A 245 3.55 15.27 4.65
C GLU A 245 2.22 15.99 4.48
N HIS A 246 1.54 15.78 3.36
CA HIS A 246 0.22 16.39 3.16
C HIS A 246 -0.83 15.74 4.07
N PRO A 247 -1.66 16.51 4.80
CA PRO A 247 -2.63 15.96 5.78
C PRO A 247 -3.59 14.91 5.21
N LEU A 248 -3.94 14.99 3.92
CA LEU A 248 -4.80 14.00 3.27
C LEU A 248 -4.12 12.64 3.04
N MET A 249 -2.78 12.59 3.16
CA MET A 249 -2.00 11.35 3.02
C MET A 249 -1.66 10.72 4.37
N HIS A 250 -1.96 11.40 5.49
CA HIS A 250 -1.66 10.85 6.81
C HIS A 250 -2.45 9.58 7.08
N ALA A 251 -1.75 8.57 7.57
CA ALA A 251 -2.29 7.29 7.95
C ALA A 251 -2.81 7.28 9.39
N LEU A 252 -3.78 6.39 9.66
CA LEU A 252 -4.27 6.12 11.00
C LEU A 252 -3.27 5.22 11.75
N PHE A 253 -3.07 5.48 13.04
CA PHE A 253 -2.39 4.56 13.96
C PHE A 253 -3.10 4.57 15.32
N ILE A 254 -3.61 3.42 15.73
CA ILE A 254 -4.21 3.20 17.06
C ILE A 254 -3.57 1.94 17.65
N ALA A 255 -3.13 2.02 18.89
CA ALA A 255 -2.61 0.87 19.62
C ALA A 255 -3.27 0.78 21.00
N ASN A 256 -3.63 -0.43 21.39
CA ASN A 256 -4.20 -0.75 22.69
C ASN A 256 -3.80 -2.15 23.13
N GLY A 257 -3.33 -2.30 24.35
CA GLY A 257 -2.91 -3.58 24.90
C GLY A 257 -2.09 -3.43 26.17
N PRO A 258 -1.54 -4.54 26.69
CA PRO A 258 -0.78 -4.58 27.94
C PRO A 258 0.64 -4.01 27.85
N ALA A 259 1.21 -3.87 26.65
CA ALA A 259 2.60 -3.39 26.44
C ALA A 259 2.67 -1.91 26.10
#